data_8f12fa332ec23c0283437dc97e51668c
#
_entry.id   8f12fa332ec23c0283437dc97e51668c
#
_cell.length_a   1.000
_cell.length_b   1.000
_cell.length_c   1.000
_cell.angle_alpha   90.00
_cell.angle_beta   90.00
_cell.angle_gamma   90.00
#
_symmetry.space_group_name_H-M   'P 1'
#
loop_
_entity.id
_entity.type
_entity.pdbx_description
1 polymer ?
#
loop_
_entity_poly.entity_id
_entity_poly.type
_entity_poly.pdbx_seq_one_letter_code
_entity_poly.pdbx_strand_id
1 'polypeptide(L)'
;MAIYHIAKDILLKIINESTPFSLALKQSFKHHNVSKEEKPIVSAIVGCALRHYLVMERLVKDTYPNLESEGFIALLIAFSNALFIKKIDQEECANYAQSFLKEEDVKFLDFLNPFLNGKKLVPDDIEVGSFEFLSYRYNTPLSIIKMWNKQFGQLITSRILKFNSKPAVNPLRINNSLISDEDFFNQYSDFEKCDIPGIALYKGEGRFKDHEIAKKNLANALPVAYKEMMDEGDVDLLRGLAIYAEYPNELITELLSRFSKVMDVEFVAGNYNTFITTKNSLNKRSLGGLNVYEANASSIITCISKPVHTFVVMPDSSRLNLLQVLPDYFLRFDIEKLDELIANQLKALNEASSQVEDNGYLLYLVDTISKKESVGVINNFLNEHKEFSLVKDKMYFPYKKYGGSYYFAILKKEGPND
;
A
#
# COMPACT_ATOMS: atom_id res chain seq x y z
N MET A 1 -11.85 1.13 -29.98
CA MET A 1 -12.96 0.98 -29.00
C MET A 1 -12.96 2.23 -28.15
N ALA A 2 -14.11 2.79 -27.84
CA ALA A 2 -14.15 4.03 -27.04
C ALA A 2 -13.59 3.80 -25.62
N ILE A 3 -12.88 4.80 -25.09
CA ILE A 3 -12.17 4.76 -23.79
C ILE A 3 -13.11 4.35 -22.64
N TYR A 4 -14.36 4.80 -22.67
CA TYR A 4 -15.34 4.50 -21.62
C TYR A 4 -15.75 3.02 -21.59
N HIS A 5 -15.74 2.29 -22.72
CA HIS A 5 -15.99 0.84 -22.73
C HIS A 5 -14.83 0.07 -22.06
N ILE A 6 -13.60 0.50 -22.32
CA ILE A 6 -12.42 -0.09 -21.68
C ILE A 6 -12.44 0.17 -20.17
N ALA A 7 -12.77 1.40 -19.76
CA ALA A 7 -12.90 1.77 -18.36
C ALA A 7 -14.02 0.96 -17.66
N LYS A 8 -15.16 0.72 -18.35
CA LYS A 8 -16.26 -0.11 -17.83
C LYS A 8 -15.80 -1.57 -17.60
N ASP A 9 -15.14 -2.19 -18.57
CA ASP A 9 -14.60 -3.55 -18.44
C ASP A 9 -13.66 -3.68 -17.24
N ILE A 10 -12.77 -2.69 -17.03
CA ILE A 10 -11.85 -2.68 -15.90
C ILE A 10 -12.60 -2.55 -14.57
N LEU A 11 -13.57 -1.63 -14.48
CA LEU A 11 -14.35 -1.43 -13.24
C LEU A 11 -15.23 -2.63 -12.90
N LEU A 12 -15.81 -3.30 -13.90
CA LEU A 12 -16.55 -4.54 -13.69
C LEU A 12 -15.69 -5.63 -13.06
N LYS A 13 -14.46 -5.83 -13.58
CA LYS A 13 -13.50 -6.78 -13.00
C LYS A 13 -13.12 -6.44 -11.56
N ILE A 14 -12.92 -5.15 -11.27
CA ILE A 14 -12.55 -4.71 -9.92
C ILE A 14 -13.73 -4.87 -8.95
N ILE A 15 -14.92 -4.40 -9.33
CA ILE A 15 -16.07 -4.31 -8.43
C ILE A 15 -16.76 -5.66 -8.27
N ASN A 16 -17.01 -6.40 -9.38
CA ASN A 16 -17.78 -7.65 -9.36
C ASN A 16 -16.89 -8.87 -9.14
N GLU A 17 -15.64 -8.87 -9.64
CA GLU A 17 -14.74 -10.02 -9.58
C GLU A 17 -13.64 -9.85 -8.51
N SER A 18 -13.61 -8.72 -7.79
CA SER A 18 -12.57 -8.38 -6.82
C SER A 18 -11.14 -8.42 -7.39
N THR A 19 -11.01 -8.26 -8.72
CA THR A 19 -9.69 -8.25 -9.38
C THR A 19 -8.90 -7.01 -8.96
N PRO A 20 -7.64 -7.13 -8.49
CA PRO A 20 -6.85 -5.98 -8.09
C PRO A 20 -6.67 -4.95 -9.21
N PHE A 21 -6.77 -3.66 -8.90
CA PHE A 21 -6.70 -2.54 -9.85
C PHE A 21 -5.56 -2.68 -10.88
N SER A 22 -4.34 -2.95 -10.43
CA SER A 22 -3.19 -3.08 -11.33
C SER A 22 -3.29 -4.28 -12.28
N LEU A 23 -3.90 -5.38 -11.82
CA LEU A 23 -4.09 -6.60 -12.60
C LEU A 23 -5.22 -6.40 -13.62
N ALA A 24 -6.34 -5.80 -13.20
CA ALA A 24 -7.46 -5.47 -14.09
C ALA A 24 -7.01 -4.55 -15.24
N LEU A 25 -6.24 -3.48 -14.93
CA LEU A 25 -5.64 -2.61 -15.95
C LEU A 25 -4.76 -3.40 -16.93
N LYS A 26 -3.85 -4.23 -16.41
CA LYS A 26 -2.92 -5.01 -17.25
C LYS A 26 -3.64 -5.97 -18.18
N GLN A 27 -4.65 -6.67 -17.68
CA GLN A 27 -5.43 -7.64 -18.46
C GLN A 27 -6.26 -6.93 -19.54
N SER A 28 -7.01 -5.88 -19.20
CA SER A 28 -7.87 -5.16 -20.12
C SER A 28 -7.06 -4.39 -21.16
N PHE A 29 -5.94 -3.79 -20.80
CA PHE A 29 -5.05 -3.14 -21.76
C PHE A 29 -4.48 -4.11 -22.80
N LYS A 30 -4.17 -5.34 -22.40
CA LYS A 30 -3.73 -6.39 -23.31
C LYS A 30 -4.88 -6.87 -24.19
N HIS A 31 -6.05 -7.09 -23.61
CA HIS A 31 -7.23 -7.60 -24.31
C HIS A 31 -7.72 -6.62 -25.40
N HIS A 32 -7.79 -5.35 -25.08
CA HIS A 32 -8.29 -4.30 -25.98
C HIS A 32 -7.19 -3.65 -26.86
N ASN A 33 -5.93 -4.10 -26.77
CA ASN A 33 -4.79 -3.51 -27.48
C ASN A 33 -4.70 -1.97 -27.31
N VAL A 34 -4.90 -1.49 -26.08
CA VAL A 34 -4.94 -0.07 -25.74
C VAL A 34 -3.63 0.62 -26.10
N SER A 35 -3.67 1.76 -26.78
CA SER A 35 -2.50 2.54 -27.17
C SER A 35 -1.74 3.11 -25.97
N LYS A 36 -0.51 3.58 -26.18
CA LYS A 36 0.30 4.18 -25.11
C LYS A 36 -0.31 5.48 -24.61
N GLU A 37 -0.95 6.23 -25.49
CA GLU A 37 -1.57 7.52 -25.25
C GLU A 37 -2.89 7.37 -24.46
N GLU A 38 -3.65 6.29 -24.71
CA GLU A 38 -4.92 6.03 -24.05
C GLU A 38 -4.76 5.44 -22.64
N LYS A 39 -3.73 4.63 -22.40
CA LYS A 39 -3.51 3.99 -21.08
C LYS A 39 -3.53 4.95 -19.88
N PRO A 40 -2.87 6.11 -19.92
CA PRO A 40 -2.93 7.08 -18.83
C PRO A 40 -4.36 7.63 -18.61
N ILE A 41 -5.10 7.90 -19.69
CA ILE A 41 -6.46 8.44 -19.62
C ILE A 41 -7.40 7.41 -18.98
N VAL A 42 -7.40 6.17 -19.48
CA VAL A 42 -8.20 5.08 -18.89
C VAL A 42 -7.85 4.86 -17.42
N SER A 43 -6.55 4.81 -17.09
CA SER A 43 -6.11 4.64 -15.70
C SER A 43 -6.58 5.78 -14.79
N ALA A 44 -6.54 7.02 -15.30
CA ALA A 44 -7.00 8.21 -14.56
C ALA A 44 -8.51 8.16 -14.29
N ILE A 45 -9.31 7.80 -15.30
CA ILE A 45 -10.78 7.67 -15.17
C ILE A 45 -11.14 6.59 -14.17
N VAL A 46 -10.58 5.39 -14.32
CA VAL A 46 -10.85 4.25 -13.41
C VAL A 46 -10.41 4.59 -11.98
N GLY A 47 -9.21 5.16 -11.83
CA GLY A 47 -8.69 5.56 -10.52
C GLY A 47 -9.53 6.68 -9.88
N CYS A 48 -10.04 7.64 -10.67
CA CYS A 48 -10.94 8.69 -10.19
C CYS A 48 -12.29 8.11 -9.77
N ALA A 49 -12.88 7.24 -10.59
CA ALA A 49 -14.12 6.54 -10.29
C ALA A 49 -14.06 5.80 -8.96
N LEU A 50 -12.99 5.03 -8.75
CA LEU A 50 -12.78 4.30 -7.49
C LEU A 50 -12.60 5.24 -6.28
N ARG A 51 -11.94 6.39 -6.44
CA ARG A 51 -11.76 7.38 -5.35
C ARG A 51 -13.02 8.14 -4.96
N HIS A 52 -14.07 8.08 -5.76
CA HIS A 52 -15.36 8.70 -5.47
C HIS A 52 -16.50 7.68 -5.34
N TYR A 53 -16.14 6.39 -5.27
CA TYR A 53 -17.10 5.29 -5.34
C TYR A 53 -18.18 5.38 -4.26
N LEU A 54 -17.82 5.53 -2.99
CA LEU A 54 -18.78 5.50 -1.87
C LEU A 54 -19.81 6.64 -1.94
N VAL A 55 -19.37 7.85 -2.26
CA VAL A 55 -20.28 8.98 -2.40
C VAL A 55 -21.14 8.85 -3.66
N MET A 56 -20.59 8.36 -4.76
CA MET A 56 -21.35 8.13 -5.99
C MET A 56 -22.37 7.00 -5.82
N GLU A 57 -22.01 5.93 -5.13
CA GLU A 57 -22.94 4.84 -4.82
C GLU A 57 -24.15 5.38 -4.06
N ARG A 58 -23.97 6.27 -3.07
CA ARG A 58 -25.06 6.92 -2.34
C ARG A 58 -25.89 7.82 -3.26
N LEU A 59 -25.27 8.71 -4.01
CA LEU A 59 -25.98 9.64 -4.90
C LEU A 59 -26.78 8.93 -6.00
N VAL A 60 -26.18 7.88 -6.59
CA VAL A 60 -26.84 7.10 -7.64
C VAL A 60 -27.99 6.27 -7.07
N LYS A 61 -27.83 5.62 -5.92
CA LYS A 61 -28.91 4.87 -5.26
C LYS A 61 -30.10 5.75 -4.88
N ASP A 62 -29.84 6.97 -4.45
CA ASP A 62 -30.89 7.94 -4.09
C ASP A 62 -31.68 8.40 -5.32
N THR A 63 -31.02 8.53 -6.49
CA THR A 63 -31.63 9.06 -7.72
C THR A 63 -32.18 7.93 -8.62
N TYR A 64 -31.49 6.79 -8.67
CA TYR A 64 -31.76 5.66 -9.56
C TYR A 64 -31.77 4.35 -8.77
N PRO A 65 -32.77 4.12 -7.90
CA PRO A 65 -32.77 2.98 -6.94
C PRO A 65 -32.78 1.60 -7.59
N ASN A 66 -33.21 1.49 -8.85
CA ASN A 66 -33.31 0.23 -9.60
C ASN A 66 -32.23 0.09 -10.69
N LEU A 67 -31.18 0.93 -10.67
CA LEU A 67 -30.13 0.89 -11.69
C LEU A 67 -29.23 -0.34 -11.48
N GLU A 68 -29.02 -1.09 -12.56
CA GLU A 68 -28.12 -2.23 -12.55
C GLU A 68 -26.64 -1.84 -12.43
N SER A 69 -25.77 -2.79 -12.05
CA SER A 69 -24.34 -2.58 -11.83
C SER A 69 -23.63 -1.94 -13.05
N GLU A 70 -23.96 -2.37 -14.26
CA GLU A 70 -23.35 -1.78 -15.48
C GLU A 70 -23.75 -0.34 -15.68
N GLY A 71 -25.01 0.00 -15.43
CA GLY A 71 -25.50 1.37 -15.47
C GLY A 71 -24.83 2.24 -14.42
N PHE A 72 -24.73 1.76 -13.18
CA PHE A 72 -23.98 2.46 -12.13
C PHE A 72 -22.54 2.78 -12.54
N ILE A 73 -21.84 1.80 -13.11
CA ILE A 73 -20.46 1.96 -13.57
C ILE A 73 -20.39 2.97 -14.73
N ALA A 74 -21.33 2.96 -15.66
CA ALA A 74 -21.40 3.93 -16.75
C ALA A 74 -21.58 5.36 -16.23
N LEU A 75 -22.48 5.57 -15.25
CA LEU A 75 -22.69 6.85 -14.60
C LEU A 75 -21.42 7.30 -13.85
N LEU A 76 -20.77 6.39 -13.15
CA LEU A 76 -19.54 6.65 -12.38
C LEU A 76 -18.39 7.11 -13.31
N ILE A 77 -18.23 6.49 -14.47
CA ILE A 77 -17.26 6.88 -15.50
C ILE A 77 -17.57 8.29 -16.03
N ALA A 78 -18.80 8.52 -16.45
CA ALA A 78 -19.21 9.80 -17.03
C ALA A 78 -19.08 10.94 -16.03
N PHE A 79 -19.50 10.72 -14.79
CA PHE A 79 -19.35 11.66 -13.68
C PHE A 79 -17.87 11.98 -13.40
N SER A 80 -17.03 10.95 -13.32
CA SER A 80 -15.59 11.12 -13.10
C SER A 80 -14.90 11.89 -14.21
N ASN A 81 -15.28 11.62 -15.47
CA ASN A 81 -14.77 12.39 -16.60
C ASN A 81 -15.25 13.85 -16.57
N ALA A 82 -16.54 14.09 -16.37
CA ALA A 82 -17.12 15.42 -16.44
C ALA A 82 -16.59 16.39 -15.37
N LEU A 83 -16.43 15.90 -14.14
CA LEU A 83 -16.01 16.76 -13.02
C LEU A 83 -14.48 16.86 -12.89
N PHE A 84 -13.74 15.79 -13.13
CA PHE A 84 -12.34 15.73 -12.70
C PHE A 84 -11.35 15.54 -13.85
N ILE A 85 -11.60 14.59 -14.76
CA ILE A 85 -10.59 14.16 -15.74
C ILE A 85 -10.64 14.98 -17.01
N LYS A 86 -11.82 15.21 -17.58
CA LYS A 86 -12.09 16.07 -18.76
C LYS A 86 -11.23 15.71 -19.99
N LYS A 87 -11.04 14.40 -20.24
CA LYS A 87 -10.21 13.88 -21.34
C LYS A 87 -11.00 13.15 -22.41
N ILE A 88 -12.25 12.77 -22.13
CA ILE A 88 -13.20 12.23 -23.10
C ILE A 88 -14.18 13.37 -23.42
N ASP A 89 -14.69 13.40 -24.64
CA ASP A 89 -15.78 14.32 -25.01
C ASP A 89 -16.93 14.16 -24.03
N GLN A 90 -17.41 15.29 -23.48
CA GLN A 90 -18.38 15.26 -22.39
C GLN A 90 -19.76 14.85 -22.88
N GLU A 91 -20.14 15.24 -24.09
CA GLU A 91 -21.45 14.90 -24.67
C GLU A 91 -21.48 13.39 -25.01
N GLU A 92 -20.43 12.88 -25.64
CA GLU A 92 -20.30 11.45 -25.94
C GLU A 92 -20.37 10.60 -24.68
N CYS A 93 -19.65 10.99 -23.64
CA CYS A 93 -19.63 10.28 -22.37
C CYS A 93 -20.97 10.35 -21.62
N ALA A 94 -21.66 11.52 -21.69
CA ALA A 94 -23.00 11.69 -21.12
C ALA A 94 -24.05 10.85 -21.86
N ASN A 95 -24.01 10.82 -23.19
CA ASN A 95 -24.88 9.98 -24.00
C ASN A 95 -24.66 8.50 -23.73
N TYR A 96 -23.43 8.08 -23.53
CA TYR A 96 -23.11 6.74 -23.10
C TYR A 96 -23.74 6.38 -21.75
N ALA A 97 -23.61 7.23 -20.74
CA ALA A 97 -24.26 7.02 -19.44
C ALA A 97 -25.81 6.99 -19.56
N GLN A 98 -26.37 7.93 -20.34
CA GLN A 98 -27.81 8.00 -20.58
C GLN A 98 -28.39 6.73 -21.21
N SER A 99 -27.62 6.01 -22.03
CA SER A 99 -28.08 4.77 -22.67
C SER A 99 -28.39 3.63 -21.71
N PHE A 100 -27.98 3.73 -20.44
CA PHE A 100 -28.28 2.77 -19.38
C PHE A 100 -29.48 3.18 -18.50
N LEU A 101 -30.04 4.37 -18.72
CA LEU A 101 -31.18 4.90 -17.99
C LEU A 101 -32.47 4.64 -18.78
N LYS A 102 -33.57 4.44 -18.08
CA LYS A 102 -34.91 4.30 -18.68
C LYS A 102 -35.47 5.69 -19.04
N GLU A 103 -36.53 5.72 -19.86
CA GLU A 103 -37.18 6.97 -20.26
C GLU A 103 -37.79 7.74 -19.09
N GLU A 104 -38.28 7.02 -18.06
CA GLU A 104 -38.86 7.58 -16.84
C GLU A 104 -37.81 8.06 -15.83
N ASP A 105 -36.54 7.68 -15.97
CA ASP A 105 -35.47 8.07 -15.07
C ASP A 105 -35.09 9.56 -15.27
N VAL A 106 -34.54 10.17 -14.22
CA VAL A 106 -33.90 11.49 -14.31
C VAL A 106 -32.80 11.44 -15.36
N LYS A 107 -32.77 12.37 -16.30
CA LYS A 107 -31.71 12.42 -17.31
C LYS A 107 -30.36 12.60 -16.67
N PHE A 108 -29.34 11.94 -17.21
CA PHE A 108 -27.99 12.00 -16.63
C PHE A 108 -27.45 13.43 -16.53
N LEU A 109 -27.72 14.29 -17.51
CA LEU A 109 -27.29 15.67 -17.46
C LEU A 109 -27.99 16.47 -16.34
N ASP A 110 -29.26 16.21 -16.08
CA ASP A 110 -30.00 16.86 -14.98
C ASP A 110 -29.46 16.41 -13.60
N PHE A 111 -29.02 15.14 -13.48
CA PHE A 111 -28.31 14.64 -12.31
C PHE A 111 -26.91 15.28 -12.15
N LEU A 112 -26.17 15.46 -13.25
CA LEU A 112 -24.79 15.96 -13.24
C LEU A 112 -24.69 17.47 -13.03
N ASN A 113 -25.60 18.26 -13.65
CA ASN A 113 -25.53 19.74 -13.72
C ASN A 113 -25.39 20.43 -12.34
N PRO A 114 -26.08 20.03 -11.27
CA PRO A 114 -25.88 20.63 -9.94
C PRO A 114 -24.42 20.58 -9.49
N PHE A 115 -23.70 19.48 -9.72
CA PHE A 115 -22.31 19.30 -9.32
C PHE A 115 -21.35 20.10 -10.21
N LEU A 116 -21.64 20.24 -11.49
CA LEU A 116 -20.89 21.14 -12.38
C LEU A 116 -21.05 22.61 -11.93
N ASN A 117 -22.18 22.96 -11.34
CA ASN A 117 -22.48 24.30 -10.79
C ASN A 117 -22.07 24.46 -9.32
N GLY A 118 -21.24 23.56 -8.78
CA GLY A 118 -20.61 23.70 -7.47
C GLY A 118 -21.33 23.06 -6.29
N LYS A 119 -22.40 22.27 -6.51
CA LYS A 119 -22.98 21.46 -5.44
C LYS A 119 -21.93 20.50 -4.88
N LYS A 120 -21.87 20.35 -3.55
CA LYS A 120 -20.96 19.43 -2.91
C LYS A 120 -21.37 17.98 -3.19
N LEU A 121 -20.38 17.06 -3.24
CA LEU A 121 -20.63 15.64 -3.48
C LEU A 121 -21.28 14.95 -2.28
N VAL A 122 -20.85 15.28 -1.06
CA VAL A 122 -21.46 14.71 0.14
C VAL A 122 -22.86 15.30 0.28
N PRO A 123 -23.93 14.46 0.36
CA PRO A 123 -25.30 14.92 0.51
C PRO A 123 -25.50 15.86 1.70
N ASP A 124 -26.41 16.82 1.55
CA ASP A 124 -26.67 17.85 2.56
C ASP A 124 -27.40 17.30 3.82
N ASP A 125 -28.02 16.11 3.73
CA ASP A 125 -28.63 15.39 4.85
C ASP A 125 -27.63 14.74 5.77
N ILE A 126 -26.36 14.68 5.38
CA ILE A 126 -25.28 14.09 6.18
C ILE A 126 -24.63 15.16 7.07
N GLU A 127 -24.66 14.96 8.37
CA GLU A 127 -24.07 15.88 9.36
C GLU A 127 -22.56 16.06 9.12
N VAL A 128 -22.13 17.31 8.97
CA VAL A 128 -20.72 17.66 8.73
C VAL A 128 -19.86 17.24 9.92
N GLY A 129 -18.82 16.46 9.67
CA GLY A 129 -17.91 15.96 10.69
C GLY A 129 -18.32 14.61 11.30
N SER A 130 -19.50 14.08 10.96
CA SER A 130 -19.88 12.72 11.33
C SER A 130 -18.95 11.69 10.67
N PHE A 131 -18.91 10.47 11.18
CA PHE A 131 -18.13 9.40 10.55
C PHE A 131 -18.63 9.06 9.15
N GLU A 132 -19.92 9.19 8.92
CA GLU A 132 -20.53 9.00 7.61
C GLU A 132 -20.09 10.10 6.62
N PHE A 133 -20.11 11.37 7.06
CA PHE A 133 -19.54 12.47 6.28
C PHE A 133 -18.08 12.22 5.90
N LEU A 134 -17.26 11.77 6.86
CA LEU A 134 -15.85 11.45 6.61
C LEU A 134 -15.70 10.28 5.63
N SER A 135 -16.58 9.28 5.71
CA SER A 135 -16.58 8.12 4.80
C SER A 135 -16.79 8.56 3.36
N TYR A 136 -17.81 9.33 3.08
CA TYR A 136 -18.09 9.83 1.73
C TYR A 136 -17.03 10.83 1.25
N ARG A 137 -16.63 11.76 2.12
CA ARG A 137 -15.64 12.79 1.76
C ARG A 137 -14.28 12.21 1.39
N TYR A 138 -13.84 11.16 2.07
CA TYR A 138 -12.50 10.57 1.93
C TYR A 138 -12.50 9.18 1.30
N ASN A 139 -13.65 8.75 0.80
CA ASN A 139 -13.83 7.43 0.18
C ASN A 139 -13.21 6.29 1.01
N THR A 140 -13.52 6.28 2.30
CA THR A 140 -12.98 5.29 3.25
C THR A 140 -14.15 4.61 3.95
N PRO A 141 -14.22 3.27 4.01
CA PRO A 141 -15.29 2.54 4.68
C PRO A 141 -15.50 3.00 6.12
N LEU A 142 -16.77 3.09 6.51
CA LEU A 142 -17.18 3.51 7.85
C LEU A 142 -16.55 2.62 8.94
N SER A 143 -16.40 1.31 8.68
CA SER A 143 -15.76 0.34 9.57
C SER A 143 -14.31 0.71 9.86
N ILE A 144 -13.54 1.11 8.85
CA ILE A 144 -12.13 1.54 8.99
C ILE A 144 -12.07 2.83 9.79
N ILE A 145 -12.92 3.82 9.50
CA ILE A 145 -12.94 5.10 10.23
C ILE A 145 -13.26 4.88 11.70
N LYS A 146 -14.30 4.09 12.02
CA LYS A 146 -14.66 3.73 13.39
C LYS A 146 -13.53 3.00 14.11
N MET A 147 -12.87 2.06 13.42
CA MET A 147 -11.71 1.33 13.95
C MET A 147 -10.57 2.29 14.28
N TRP A 148 -10.16 3.16 13.36
CA TRP A 148 -9.09 4.12 13.60
C TRP A 148 -9.45 5.12 14.69
N ASN A 149 -10.70 5.61 14.72
CA ASN A 149 -11.14 6.53 15.76
C ASN A 149 -11.06 5.89 17.16
N LYS A 150 -11.47 4.61 17.28
CA LYS A 150 -11.36 3.86 18.54
C LYS A 150 -9.90 3.64 18.94
N GLN A 151 -9.00 3.41 17.98
CA GLN A 151 -7.59 3.11 18.25
C GLN A 151 -6.73 4.34 18.48
N PHE A 152 -6.96 5.43 17.75
CA PHE A 152 -6.07 6.59 17.70
C PHE A 152 -6.74 7.92 18.07
N GLY A 153 -8.06 7.95 18.19
CA GLY A 153 -8.84 9.17 18.42
C GLY A 153 -9.09 9.98 17.14
N GLN A 154 -10.01 10.93 17.25
CA GLN A 154 -10.52 11.71 16.12
C GLN A 154 -9.45 12.52 15.38
N LEU A 155 -8.54 13.14 16.13
CA LEU A 155 -7.50 14.00 15.53
C LEU A 155 -6.56 13.23 14.60
N ILE A 156 -6.07 12.08 15.06
CA ILE A 156 -5.16 11.24 14.26
C ILE A 156 -5.90 10.64 13.09
N THR A 157 -7.11 10.12 13.28
CA THR A 157 -7.97 9.59 12.22
C THR A 157 -8.19 10.62 11.12
N SER A 158 -8.55 11.85 11.47
CA SER A 158 -8.76 12.92 10.50
C SER A 158 -7.50 13.27 9.71
N ARG A 159 -6.32 13.22 10.34
CA ARG A 159 -5.03 13.44 9.66
C ARG A 159 -4.71 12.32 8.69
N ILE A 160 -4.95 11.06 9.05
CA ILE A 160 -4.78 9.89 8.17
C ILE A 160 -5.69 10.03 6.94
N LEU A 161 -6.99 10.27 7.13
CA LEU A 161 -7.97 10.44 6.06
C LEU A 161 -7.59 11.58 5.11
N LYS A 162 -7.25 12.75 5.65
CA LYS A 162 -6.83 13.92 4.87
C LYS A 162 -5.55 13.66 4.08
N PHE A 163 -4.63 12.88 4.62
CA PHE A 163 -3.41 12.49 3.91
C PHE A 163 -3.72 11.51 2.76
N ASN A 164 -4.50 10.47 3.03
CA ASN A 164 -4.86 9.45 2.04
C ASN A 164 -5.68 10.00 0.87
N SER A 165 -6.35 11.14 1.03
CA SER A 165 -7.08 11.80 -0.05
C SER A 165 -6.19 12.62 -1.01
N LYS A 166 -4.91 12.81 -0.68
CA LYS A 166 -3.97 13.52 -1.54
C LYS A 166 -3.31 12.57 -2.53
N PRO A 167 -2.80 13.07 -3.68
CA PRO A 167 -1.96 12.27 -4.56
C PRO A 167 -0.78 11.66 -3.79
N ALA A 168 -0.46 10.41 -4.10
CA ALA A 168 0.68 9.73 -3.51
C ALA A 168 1.98 10.39 -3.96
N VAL A 169 2.91 10.57 -3.02
CA VAL A 169 4.27 10.98 -3.29
C VAL A 169 5.12 9.72 -3.44
N ASN A 170 6.06 9.71 -4.38
CA ASN A 170 6.97 8.59 -4.61
C ASN A 170 8.37 8.95 -4.06
N PRO A 171 8.64 8.70 -2.78
CA PRO A 171 9.97 8.88 -2.24
C PRO A 171 10.87 7.76 -2.76
N LEU A 172 12.08 8.16 -3.13
CA LEU A 172 13.10 7.27 -3.66
C LEU A 172 14.35 7.39 -2.78
N ARG A 173 14.92 6.28 -2.40
CA ARG A 173 16.21 6.24 -1.75
C ARG A 173 17.31 6.29 -2.79
N ILE A 174 18.20 7.24 -2.68
CA ILE A 174 19.41 7.33 -3.50
C ILE A 174 20.39 6.24 -3.07
N ASN A 175 20.95 5.53 -4.02
CA ASN A 175 21.96 4.51 -3.77
C ASN A 175 23.35 5.15 -3.59
N ASN A 176 23.63 5.59 -2.36
CA ASN A 176 24.87 6.28 -2.05
C ASN A 176 26.14 5.43 -2.19
N SER A 177 26.03 4.12 -2.48
CA SER A 177 27.16 3.30 -2.89
C SER A 177 27.58 3.52 -4.35
N LEU A 178 26.71 4.15 -5.18
CA LEU A 178 26.94 4.39 -6.61
C LEU A 178 27.04 5.88 -6.96
N ILE A 179 26.34 6.75 -6.23
CA ILE A 179 26.31 8.20 -6.51
C ILE A 179 26.05 8.97 -5.22
N SER A 180 26.73 10.11 -5.03
CA SER A 180 26.46 11.00 -3.90
C SER A 180 25.11 11.73 -4.07
N ASP A 181 24.51 12.22 -2.97
CA ASP A 181 23.29 13.04 -3.05
C ASP A 181 23.54 14.29 -3.91
N GLU A 182 24.69 14.94 -3.75
CA GLU A 182 25.05 16.15 -4.48
C GLU A 182 25.12 15.88 -5.99
N ASP A 183 25.88 14.86 -6.40
CA ASP A 183 26.00 14.48 -7.81
C ASP A 183 24.67 14.05 -8.41
N PHE A 184 23.83 13.34 -7.62
CA PHE A 184 22.51 12.91 -8.04
C PHE A 184 21.62 14.10 -8.41
N PHE A 185 21.50 15.09 -7.53
CA PHE A 185 20.66 16.26 -7.77
C PHE A 185 21.24 17.24 -8.81
N ASN A 186 22.57 17.26 -8.99
CA ASN A 186 23.20 18.04 -10.05
C ASN A 186 22.97 17.43 -11.45
N GLN A 187 22.88 16.10 -11.54
CA GLN A 187 22.71 15.40 -12.83
C GLN A 187 21.25 15.20 -13.25
N TYR A 188 20.33 15.13 -12.30
CA TYR A 188 18.93 14.72 -12.57
C TYR A 188 17.92 15.74 -12.08
N SER A 189 17.45 16.60 -12.98
CA SER A 189 16.48 17.68 -12.69
C SER A 189 15.06 17.20 -12.41
N ASP A 190 14.72 15.97 -12.80
CA ASP A 190 13.39 15.37 -12.57
C ASP A 190 13.14 14.98 -11.12
N PHE A 191 14.10 15.28 -10.25
CA PHE A 191 14.05 14.91 -8.84
C PHE A 191 14.19 16.13 -7.95
N GLU A 192 13.36 16.19 -6.93
CA GLU A 192 13.35 17.25 -5.92
C GLU A 192 13.97 16.74 -4.62
N LYS A 193 14.80 17.58 -4.00
CA LYS A 193 15.31 17.37 -2.63
C LYS A 193 14.13 17.43 -1.64
N CYS A 194 14.19 16.58 -0.63
CA CYS A 194 13.36 16.71 0.56
C CYS A 194 14.23 16.95 1.81
N ASP A 195 13.60 17.15 2.97
CA ASP A 195 14.28 17.39 4.24
C ASP A 195 14.97 16.14 4.82
N ILE A 196 14.91 15.01 4.14
CA ILE A 196 15.51 13.74 4.58
C ILE A 196 16.70 13.42 3.68
N PRO A 197 17.93 13.34 4.25
CA PRO A 197 19.13 12.99 3.49
C PRO A 197 19.00 11.62 2.80
N GLY A 198 19.52 11.51 1.58
CA GLY A 198 19.46 10.28 0.79
C GLY A 198 18.08 9.96 0.20
N ILE A 199 17.11 10.87 0.31
CA ILE A 199 15.77 10.72 -0.28
C ILE A 199 15.54 11.79 -1.34
N ALA A 200 15.05 11.35 -2.51
CA ALA A 200 14.61 12.19 -3.61
C ALA A 200 13.13 11.98 -3.89
N LEU A 201 12.44 13.01 -4.38
CA LEU A 201 11.06 12.96 -4.81
C LEU A 201 11.00 13.02 -6.33
N TYR A 202 10.46 11.99 -6.97
CA TYR A 202 10.32 11.96 -8.42
C TYR A 202 9.20 12.89 -8.89
N LYS A 203 9.52 13.82 -9.78
CA LYS A 203 8.62 14.81 -10.39
C LYS A 203 8.50 14.69 -11.90
N GLY A 204 9.28 13.77 -12.49
CA GLY A 204 9.27 13.56 -13.94
C GLY A 204 7.96 12.97 -14.47
N GLU A 205 7.80 13.04 -15.77
CA GLU A 205 6.67 12.42 -16.46
C GLU A 205 6.84 10.90 -16.56
N GLY A 206 5.72 10.17 -16.46
CA GLY A 206 5.70 8.73 -16.59
C GLY A 206 6.05 7.97 -15.29
N ARG A 207 6.30 6.66 -15.44
CA ARG A 207 6.55 5.79 -14.28
C ARG A 207 8.05 5.75 -13.97
N PHE A 208 8.40 6.00 -12.73
CA PHE A 208 9.79 5.93 -12.27
C PHE A 208 10.52 4.64 -12.68
N LYS A 209 9.85 3.48 -12.65
CA LYS A 209 10.46 2.20 -13.03
C LYS A 209 10.95 2.13 -14.49
N ASP A 210 10.43 2.99 -15.37
CA ASP A 210 10.82 3.07 -16.78
C ASP A 210 11.97 4.08 -16.97
N HIS A 211 12.29 4.87 -15.94
CA HIS A 211 13.36 5.86 -15.94
C HIS A 211 14.75 5.19 -15.93
N GLU A 212 15.74 5.85 -16.52
CA GLU A 212 17.12 5.32 -16.57
C GLU A 212 17.75 5.12 -15.19
N ILE A 213 17.44 5.99 -14.23
CA ILE A 213 17.90 5.90 -12.84
C ILE A 213 17.46 4.58 -12.19
N ALA A 214 16.21 4.18 -12.41
CA ALA A 214 15.72 2.89 -11.93
C ALA A 214 16.42 1.71 -12.61
N LYS A 215 16.70 1.82 -13.91
CA LYS A 215 17.42 0.80 -14.69
C LYS A 215 18.89 0.68 -14.28
N LYS A 216 19.53 1.80 -13.95
CA LYS A 216 20.92 1.88 -13.45
C LYS A 216 21.04 1.61 -11.94
N ASN A 217 19.93 1.39 -11.24
CA ASN A 217 19.87 1.18 -9.78
C ASN A 217 20.47 2.34 -8.96
N LEU A 218 20.40 3.57 -9.49
CA LEU A 218 20.92 4.76 -8.81
C LEU A 218 19.96 5.28 -7.73
N ALA A 219 18.66 4.96 -7.84
CA ALA A 219 17.69 5.15 -6.79
C ALA A 219 16.60 4.08 -6.86
N ASN A 220 15.96 3.79 -5.72
CA ASN A 220 14.93 2.78 -5.58
C ASN A 220 13.75 3.33 -4.79
N ALA A 221 12.53 2.88 -5.11
CA ALA A 221 11.35 3.21 -4.33
C ALA A 221 11.49 2.61 -2.91
N LEU A 222 11.56 3.47 -1.91
CA LEU A 222 11.63 3.05 -0.52
C LEU A 222 10.79 4.01 0.32
N PRO A 223 9.81 3.53 1.09
CA PRO A 223 9.10 4.37 2.04
C PRO A 223 10.08 5.03 3.01
N VAL A 224 9.91 6.35 3.21
CA VAL A 224 10.83 7.13 4.06
C VAL A 224 10.93 6.55 5.46
N ALA A 225 9.83 6.06 5.99
CA ALA A 225 9.79 5.47 7.30
C ALA A 225 10.71 4.24 7.45
N TYR A 226 10.94 3.46 6.37
CA TYR A 226 11.94 2.37 6.37
C TYR A 226 13.38 2.89 6.50
N LYS A 227 13.68 4.01 5.85
CA LYS A 227 15.00 4.64 6.02
C LYS A 227 15.19 5.11 7.45
N GLU A 228 14.20 5.79 8.03
CA GLU A 228 14.26 6.23 9.43
C GLU A 228 14.46 5.06 10.39
N MET A 229 13.77 3.94 10.18
CA MET A 229 13.96 2.74 10.99
C MET A 229 15.39 2.19 10.86
N MET A 230 15.95 2.14 9.65
CA MET A 230 17.34 1.68 9.45
C MET A 230 18.38 2.62 10.07
N ASP A 231 18.10 3.93 10.06
CA ASP A 231 19.01 4.94 10.64
C ASP A 231 18.89 5.01 12.18
N GLU A 232 17.73 4.71 12.73
CA GLU A 232 17.48 4.63 14.18
C GLU A 232 17.86 3.26 14.78
N GLY A 233 18.05 2.25 13.93
CA GLY A 233 18.38 0.90 14.36
C GLY A 233 19.84 0.82 14.81
N ASP A 234 20.07 0.35 16.03
CA ASP A 234 21.41 0.03 16.52
C ASP A 234 22.03 -1.04 15.61
N VAL A 235 23.13 -0.71 14.95
CA VAL A 235 23.84 -1.60 14.01
C VAL A 235 24.36 -2.85 14.70
N ASP A 236 24.55 -2.82 16.02
CA ASP A 236 24.97 -3.97 16.84
C ASP A 236 23.89 -5.06 16.91
N LEU A 237 22.63 -4.75 16.58
CA LEU A 237 21.54 -5.74 16.49
C LEU A 237 21.71 -6.73 15.33
N LEU A 238 22.63 -6.51 14.42
CA LEU A 238 22.64 -7.21 13.13
C LEU A 238 23.83 -8.18 13.01
N ARG A 239 24.01 -9.04 14.00
CA ARG A 239 24.93 -10.18 13.92
C ARG A 239 24.15 -11.44 13.58
N GLY A 240 24.58 -12.19 12.54
CA GLY A 240 23.88 -13.42 12.13
C GLY A 240 22.40 -13.14 11.90
N LEU A 241 22.05 -12.68 10.68
CA LEU A 241 20.73 -12.20 10.36
C LEU A 241 19.89 -13.24 9.63
N ALA A 242 18.69 -13.52 10.12
CA ALA A 242 17.66 -14.20 9.36
C ALA A 242 16.47 -13.26 9.12
N ILE A 243 15.84 -13.37 7.95
CA ILE A 243 14.65 -12.58 7.58
C ILE A 243 13.57 -13.53 7.08
N TYR A 244 12.38 -13.43 7.63
CA TYR A 244 11.15 -14.01 7.08
C TYR A 244 10.23 -12.91 6.57
N ALA A 245 9.68 -13.07 5.34
CA ALA A 245 8.73 -12.12 4.81
C ALA A 245 7.66 -12.77 3.92
N GLU A 246 6.40 -12.38 4.11
CA GLU A 246 5.25 -12.89 3.34
C GLU A 246 4.88 -12.00 2.14
N TYR A 247 5.50 -10.85 1.98
CA TYR A 247 5.29 -9.98 0.81
C TYR A 247 6.61 -9.39 0.31
N PRO A 248 6.74 -9.19 -1.01
CA PRO A 248 7.95 -8.59 -1.57
C PRO A 248 8.02 -7.12 -1.17
N ASN A 249 9.21 -6.71 -0.68
CA ASN A 249 9.43 -5.38 -0.16
C ASN A 249 10.87 -4.93 -0.46
N GLU A 250 11.06 -3.68 -0.86
CA GLU A 250 12.39 -3.13 -1.13
C GLU A 250 13.27 -3.07 0.13
N LEU A 251 12.68 -2.98 1.33
CA LEU A 251 13.43 -3.07 2.58
C LEU A 251 14.18 -4.39 2.71
N ILE A 252 13.56 -5.52 2.33
CA ILE A 252 14.21 -6.84 2.33
C ILE A 252 15.46 -6.80 1.47
N THR A 253 15.33 -6.32 0.23
CA THR A 253 16.45 -6.24 -0.70
C THR A 253 17.54 -5.32 -0.18
N GLU A 254 17.16 -4.25 0.50
CA GLU A 254 18.10 -3.29 1.11
C GLU A 254 18.86 -3.91 2.28
N LEU A 255 18.16 -4.58 3.20
CA LEU A 255 18.78 -5.30 4.32
C LEU A 255 19.74 -6.38 3.82
N LEU A 256 19.28 -7.22 2.88
CA LEU A 256 20.13 -8.24 2.27
C LEU A 256 21.36 -7.64 1.57
N SER A 257 21.20 -6.55 0.84
CA SER A 257 22.30 -5.89 0.14
C SER A 257 23.33 -5.28 1.10
N ARG A 258 22.85 -4.74 2.23
CA ARG A 258 23.72 -4.08 3.23
C ARG A 258 24.51 -5.11 4.04
N PHE A 259 23.86 -6.18 4.47
CA PHE A 259 24.42 -7.10 5.47
C PHE A 259 25.08 -8.33 4.89
N SER A 260 24.67 -8.82 3.71
CA SER A 260 25.29 -10.01 3.08
C SER A 260 26.77 -9.90 2.77
N LYS A 261 27.33 -8.67 2.77
CA LYS A 261 28.76 -8.44 2.55
C LYS A 261 29.60 -8.57 3.82
N VAL A 262 28.97 -8.55 4.98
CA VAL A 262 29.67 -8.48 6.29
C VAL A 262 29.30 -9.62 7.22
N MET A 263 28.24 -10.37 6.91
CA MET A 263 27.78 -11.50 7.72
C MET A 263 26.98 -12.50 6.91
N ASP A 264 26.77 -13.70 7.49
CA ASP A 264 25.82 -14.68 6.97
C ASP A 264 24.39 -14.15 7.11
N VAL A 265 23.62 -14.21 6.03
CA VAL A 265 22.22 -13.81 6.01
C VAL A 265 21.38 -14.90 5.38
N GLU A 266 20.32 -15.31 6.06
CA GLU A 266 19.34 -16.26 5.57
C GLU A 266 18.01 -15.55 5.29
N PHE A 267 17.40 -15.83 4.14
CA PHE A 267 16.11 -15.26 3.77
C PHE A 267 15.09 -16.35 3.45
N VAL A 268 13.95 -16.28 4.15
CA VAL A 268 12.80 -17.16 3.97
C VAL A 268 11.62 -16.34 3.45
N ALA A 269 11.20 -16.65 2.24
CA ALA A 269 10.00 -16.06 1.61
C ALA A 269 8.77 -16.89 2.00
N GLY A 270 7.74 -16.21 2.51
CA GLY A 270 6.50 -16.87 2.96
C GLY A 270 5.60 -17.39 1.83
N ASN A 271 5.91 -17.04 0.57
CA ASN A 271 5.21 -17.52 -0.60
C ASN A 271 6.03 -17.32 -1.88
N TYR A 272 5.61 -18.01 -2.96
CA TYR A 272 6.29 -17.99 -4.26
C TYR A 272 6.46 -16.59 -4.87
N ASN A 273 5.48 -15.70 -4.74
CA ASN A 273 5.59 -14.34 -5.28
C ASN A 273 6.70 -13.55 -4.59
N THR A 274 6.79 -13.65 -3.27
CA THR A 274 7.87 -13.04 -2.47
C THR A 274 9.21 -13.64 -2.83
N PHE A 275 9.29 -14.97 -2.96
CA PHE A 275 10.48 -15.70 -3.38
C PHE A 275 11.02 -15.19 -4.73
N ILE A 276 10.20 -15.25 -5.78
CA ILE A 276 10.65 -14.91 -7.14
C ILE A 276 10.95 -13.42 -7.29
N THR A 277 10.17 -12.56 -6.64
CA THR A 277 10.35 -11.10 -6.72
C THR A 277 11.65 -10.68 -6.03
N THR A 278 11.91 -11.21 -4.82
CA THR A 278 13.15 -10.93 -4.08
C THR A 278 14.36 -11.48 -4.84
N LYS A 279 14.32 -12.71 -5.31
CA LYS A 279 15.39 -13.32 -6.10
C LYS A 279 15.73 -12.50 -7.35
N ASN A 280 14.71 -12.03 -8.07
CA ASN A 280 14.93 -11.17 -9.23
C ASN A 280 15.53 -9.80 -8.85
N SER A 281 15.15 -9.24 -7.71
CA SER A 281 15.71 -7.97 -7.21
C SER A 281 17.17 -8.15 -6.79
N LEU A 282 17.52 -9.25 -6.12
CA LEU A 282 18.90 -9.59 -5.73
C LEU A 282 19.79 -9.81 -6.97
N ASN A 283 19.29 -10.51 -7.99
CA ASN A 283 20.03 -10.70 -9.25
C ASN A 283 20.40 -9.38 -9.91
N LYS A 284 19.47 -8.40 -9.93
CA LYS A 284 19.74 -7.06 -10.47
C LYS A 284 20.83 -6.29 -9.69
N ARG A 285 21.05 -6.65 -8.45
CA ARG A 285 22.08 -6.04 -7.57
C ARG A 285 23.35 -6.87 -7.48
N SER A 286 23.53 -7.89 -8.33
CA SER A 286 24.67 -8.82 -8.31
C SER A 286 24.78 -9.62 -6.99
N LEU A 287 23.67 -9.88 -6.34
CA LEU A 287 23.55 -10.64 -5.11
C LEU A 287 22.82 -11.99 -5.31
N GLY A 288 22.82 -12.50 -6.53
CA GLY A 288 22.11 -13.74 -6.89
C GLY A 288 22.63 -15.03 -6.22
N GLY A 289 23.80 -14.97 -5.59
CA GLY A 289 24.37 -16.09 -4.82
C GLY A 289 23.79 -16.24 -3.40
N LEU A 290 22.95 -15.30 -2.93
CA LEU A 290 22.32 -15.44 -1.62
C LEU A 290 21.26 -16.54 -1.63
N ASN A 291 21.23 -17.33 -0.56
CA ASN A 291 20.22 -18.35 -0.36
C ASN A 291 18.86 -17.72 -0.06
N VAL A 292 17.88 -18.06 -0.89
CA VAL A 292 16.49 -17.69 -0.70
C VAL A 292 15.67 -18.97 -0.62
N TYR A 293 15.00 -19.17 0.48
CA TYR A 293 14.13 -20.32 0.73
C TYR A 293 12.66 -19.91 0.59
N GLU A 294 11.79 -20.88 0.37
CA GLU A 294 10.34 -20.68 0.41
C GLU A 294 9.73 -21.56 1.48
N ALA A 295 9.07 -20.97 2.47
CA ALA A 295 8.36 -21.68 3.52
C ALA A 295 7.27 -20.81 4.13
N ASN A 296 6.13 -21.40 4.49
CA ASN A 296 5.10 -20.70 5.23
C ASN A 296 5.50 -20.47 6.70
N ALA A 297 4.70 -19.66 7.43
CA ALA A 297 4.94 -19.30 8.82
C ALA A 297 5.17 -20.50 9.77
N SER A 298 4.60 -21.68 9.49
CA SER A 298 4.75 -22.89 10.31
C SER A 298 6.00 -23.69 10.02
N SER A 299 6.80 -23.31 9.04
CA SER A 299 7.94 -24.08 8.53
C SER A 299 9.22 -23.25 8.42
N ILE A 300 9.23 -22.06 9.04
CA ILE A 300 10.38 -21.13 9.00
C ILE A 300 11.63 -21.82 9.49
N ILE A 301 11.52 -22.53 10.61
CA ILE A 301 12.65 -23.21 11.26
C ILE A 301 13.31 -24.29 10.40
N THR A 302 12.57 -24.87 9.45
CA THR A 302 13.14 -25.90 8.56
C THR A 302 14.13 -25.32 7.54
N CYS A 303 14.09 -24.02 7.32
CA CYS A 303 14.95 -23.29 6.39
C CYS A 303 16.15 -22.63 7.07
N ILE A 304 16.13 -22.50 8.39
CA ILE A 304 17.18 -21.83 9.15
C ILE A 304 18.17 -22.89 9.66
N SER A 305 19.43 -22.78 9.24
CA SER A 305 20.45 -23.80 9.49
C SER A 305 20.90 -23.86 10.96
N LYS A 306 20.84 -22.74 11.67
CA LYS A 306 21.24 -22.59 13.09
C LYS A 306 20.57 -21.36 13.69
N PRO A 307 20.45 -21.28 15.02
CA PRO A 307 20.00 -20.04 15.67
C PRO A 307 20.82 -18.83 15.24
N VAL A 308 20.17 -17.68 15.18
CA VAL A 308 20.73 -16.41 14.74
C VAL A 308 20.64 -15.35 15.83
N HIS A 309 21.56 -14.41 15.84
CA HIS A 309 21.52 -13.31 16.81
C HIS A 309 20.33 -12.36 16.54
N THR A 310 19.98 -12.14 15.28
CA THR A 310 18.86 -11.26 14.91
C THR A 310 17.93 -11.95 13.93
N PHE A 311 16.66 -12.00 14.28
CA PHE A 311 15.61 -12.49 13.38
C PHE A 311 14.62 -11.37 13.05
N VAL A 312 14.39 -11.08 11.77
CA VAL A 312 13.42 -10.09 11.29
C VAL A 312 12.19 -10.80 10.72
N VAL A 313 11.02 -10.49 11.25
CA VAL A 313 9.73 -11.08 10.84
C VAL A 313 8.87 -10.00 10.19
N MET A 314 8.52 -10.19 8.92
CA MET A 314 7.68 -9.31 8.11
C MET A 314 6.46 -10.09 7.59
N PRO A 315 5.48 -10.39 8.42
CA PRO A 315 4.32 -11.19 8.04
C PRO A 315 3.35 -10.39 7.16
N ASP A 316 2.40 -11.07 6.53
CA ASP A 316 1.30 -10.39 5.82
C ASP A 316 0.40 -9.62 6.79
N SER A 317 -0.28 -8.62 6.26
CA SER A 317 -1.06 -7.68 7.08
C SER A 317 -2.27 -7.17 6.30
N SER A 318 -3.14 -6.44 6.99
CA SER A 318 -4.25 -5.73 6.35
C SER A 318 -3.79 -4.69 5.33
N ARG A 319 -2.55 -4.24 5.37
CA ARG A 319 -1.99 -3.20 4.48
C ARG A 319 -2.83 -1.93 4.39
N LEU A 320 -3.43 -1.51 5.48
CA LEU A 320 -4.21 -0.27 5.56
C LEU A 320 -3.43 1.00 5.18
N ASN A 321 -2.09 0.90 5.12
CA ASN A 321 -1.21 1.93 4.57
C ASN A 321 -1.36 2.15 3.05
N LEU A 322 -1.97 1.20 2.33
CA LEU A 322 -2.11 1.26 0.86
C LEU A 322 -3.35 2.03 0.37
N LEU A 323 -4.24 2.46 1.26
CA LEU A 323 -5.46 3.20 0.89
C LEU A 323 -5.20 4.45 0.03
N GLN A 324 -4.05 5.10 0.20
CA GLN A 324 -3.66 6.24 -0.64
C GLN A 324 -3.30 5.83 -2.07
N VAL A 325 -2.59 4.71 -2.23
CA VAL A 325 -1.99 4.30 -3.51
C VAL A 325 -2.85 3.33 -4.30
N LEU A 326 -3.67 2.53 -3.62
CA LEU A 326 -4.58 1.56 -4.23
C LEU A 326 -6.02 2.01 -4.08
N PRO A 327 -6.61 2.61 -5.11
CA PRO A 327 -7.95 3.18 -5.02
C PRO A 327 -9.07 2.12 -4.86
N ASP A 328 -8.77 0.86 -5.19
CA ASP A 328 -9.68 -0.30 -5.06
C ASP A 328 -9.56 -1.01 -3.71
N TYR A 329 -8.60 -0.62 -2.87
CA TYR A 329 -8.28 -1.36 -1.64
C TYR A 329 -9.49 -1.49 -0.71
N PHE A 330 -10.30 -0.43 -0.59
CA PHE A 330 -11.48 -0.42 0.28
C PHE A 330 -12.57 -1.44 -0.11
N LEU A 331 -12.64 -1.85 -1.39
CA LEU A 331 -13.56 -2.88 -1.86
C LEU A 331 -13.12 -4.30 -1.46
N ARG A 332 -11.85 -4.49 -1.16
CA ARG A 332 -11.24 -5.78 -0.83
C ARG A 332 -10.93 -5.94 0.66
N PHE A 333 -10.95 -4.83 1.41
CA PHE A 333 -10.70 -4.88 2.85
C PHE A 333 -11.87 -5.51 3.59
N ASP A 334 -11.58 -6.58 4.31
CA ASP A 334 -12.52 -7.31 5.14
C ASP A 334 -12.04 -7.28 6.59
N ILE A 335 -12.79 -6.62 7.46
CA ILE A 335 -12.46 -6.50 8.87
C ILE A 335 -12.56 -7.83 9.62
N GLU A 336 -13.37 -8.77 9.12
CA GLU A 336 -13.56 -10.09 9.72
C GLU A 336 -12.33 -10.98 9.54
N LYS A 337 -11.56 -10.75 8.46
CA LYS A 337 -10.27 -11.45 8.20
C LYS A 337 -9.10 -10.94 9.04
N LEU A 338 -9.31 -9.87 9.79
CA LEU A 338 -8.22 -9.27 10.58
C LEU A 338 -7.74 -10.21 11.69
N ASP A 339 -8.62 -10.98 12.30
CA ASP A 339 -8.26 -11.92 13.38
C ASP A 339 -7.45 -13.11 12.83
N GLU A 340 -7.73 -13.57 11.60
CA GLU A 340 -6.93 -14.59 10.92
C GLU A 340 -5.51 -14.07 10.61
N LEU A 341 -5.40 -12.83 10.11
CA LEU A 341 -4.09 -12.20 9.88
C LEU A 341 -3.28 -12.10 11.18
N ILE A 342 -3.90 -11.69 12.27
CA ILE A 342 -3.26 -11.59 13.59
C ILE A 342 -2.76 -12.96 14.07
N ALA A 343 -3.56 -14.01 13.89
CA ALA A 343 -3.16 -15.38 14.26
C ALA A 343 -1.93 -15.84 13.45
N ASN A 344 -1.89 -15.53 12.14
CA ASN A 344 -0.75 -15.85 11.29
C ASN A 344 0.51 -15.03 11.67
N GLN A 345 0.34 -13.76 12.03
CA GLN A 345 1.42 -12.90 12.51
C GLN A 345 2.05 -13.43 13.81
N LEU A 346 1.22 -13.83 14.77
CA LEU A 346 1.67 -14.45 16.01
C LEU A 346 2.40 -15.78 15.76
N LYS A 347 1.88 -16.59 14.83
CA LYS A 347 2.51 -17.85 14.45
C LYS A 347 3.90 -17.63 13.86
N ALA A 348 4.07 -16.66 12.96
CA ALA A 348 5.37 -16.32 12.41
C ALA A 348 6.36 -15.85 13.48
N LEU A 349 5.91 -15.05 14.45
CA LEU A 349 6.73 -14.62 15.58
C LEU A 349 7.14 -15.79 16.47
N ASN A 350 6.20 -16.69 16.80
CA ASN A 350 6.47 -17.86 17.65
C ASN A 350 7.48 -18.80 17.00
N GLU A 351 7.35 -19.08 15.70
CA GLU A 351 8.32 -19.90 14.97
C GLU A 351 9.72 -19.24 14.94
N ALA A 352 9.78 -17.95 14.59
CA ALA A 352 11.03 -17.23 14.52
C ALA A 352 11.73 -17.09 15.87
N SER A 353 10.98 -16.92 16.97
CA SER A 353 11.53 -16.75 18.33
C SER A 353 12.38 -17.93 18.79
N SER A 354 12.02 -19.15 18.34
CA SER A 354 12.77 -20.38 18.65
C SER A 354 14.17 -20.41 18.02
N GLN A 355 14.40 -19.62 16.97
CA GLN A 355 15.66 -19.51 16.25
C GLN A 355 16.49 -18.28 16.66
N VAL A 356 16.06 -17.53 17.66
CA VAL A 356 16.84 -16.42 18.23
C VAL A 356 17.76 -16.95 19.32
N GLU A 357 19.05 -16.62 19.24
CA GLU A 357 20.05 -16.92 20.28
C GLU A 357 19.70 -16.20 21.59
N ASP A 358 20.23 -16.70 22.71
CA ASP A 358 20.19 -16.00 23.98
C ASP A 358 20.91 -14.64 23.85
N ASN A 359 20.36 -13.61 24.45
CA ASN A 359 20.77 -12.21 24.28
C ASN A 359 20.64 -11.66 22.85
N GLY A 360 19.96 -12.39 21.96
CA GLY A 360 19.66 -11.98 20.59
C GLY A 360 18.36 -11.16 20.49
N TYR A 361 18.01 -10.80 19.27
CA TYR A 361 16.89 -9.88 18.98
C TYR A 361 15.90 -10.47 17.99
N LEU A 362 14.62 -10.24 18.26
CA LEU A 362 13.50 -10.50 17.35
C LEU A 362 12.89 -9.19 16.94
N LEU A 363 12.91 -8.88 15.64
CA LEU A 363 12.34 -7.67 15.07
C LEU A 363 11.03 -8.02 14.36
N TYR A 364 9.98 -7.31 14.69
CA TYR A 364 8.68 -7.41 14.05
C TYR A 364 8.37 -6.16 13.25
N LEU A 365 8.07 -6.33 11.96
CA LEU A 365 7.73 -5.23 11.05
C LEU A 365 6.43 -5.57 10.32
N VAL A 366 5.48 -4.64 10.33
CA VAL A 366 4.19 -4.84 9.68
C VAL A 366 3.66 -3.59 9.00
N ASP A 367 3.26 -3.74 7.74
CA ASP A 367 2.74 -2.67 6.88
C ASP A 367 1.26 -2.40 7.16
N THR A 368 0.97 -1.72 8.27
CA THR A 368 -0.42 -1.45 8.67
C THR A 368 -0.59 -0.15 9.45
N ILE A 369 -1.83 0.33 9.53
CA ILE A 369 -2.28 1.36 10.47
C ILE A 369 -3.35 0.71 11.37
N SER A 370 -2.96 -0.30 12.13
CA SER A 370 -3.85 -1.03 13.05
C SER A 370 -3.12 -1.39 14.34
N LYS A 371 -3.64 -0.93 15.50
CA LYS A 371 -3.11 -1.34 16.80
C LYS A 371 -3.30 -2.83 17.08
N LYS A 372 -4.32 -3.46 16.47
CA LYS A 372 -4.54 -4.90 16.63
C LYS A 372 -3.39 -5.71 16.05
N GLU A 373 -2.90 -5.33 14.86
CA GLU A 373 -1.81 -6.00 14.14
C GLU A 373 -0.41 -5.52 14.56
N SER A 374 -0.30 -4.54 15.41
CA SER A 374 0.95 -3.95 15.87
C SER A 374 1.16 -4.21 17.36
N VAL A 375 0.95 -3.21 18.20
CA VAL A 375 1.08 -3.31 19.67
C VAL A 375 0.29 -4.50 20.23
N GLY A 376 -0.89 -4.82 19.67
CA GLY A 376 -1.70 -5.95 20.10
C GLY A 376 -1.00 -7.30 19.89
N VAL A 377 -0.37 -7.50 18.73
CA VAL A 377 0.40 -8.72 18.44
C VAL A 377 1.60 -8.85 19.37
N ILE A 378 2.36 -7.76 19.57
CA ILE A 378 3.51 -7.75 20.45
C ILE A 378 3.13 -8.04 21.91
N ASN A 379 2.05 -7.44 22.40
CA ASN A 379 1.58 -7.71 23.76
C ASN A 379 1.17 -9.18 23.95
N ASN A 380 0.47 -9.77 22.96
CA ASN A 380 0.09 -11.18 23.01
C ASN A 380 1.33 -12.07 23.00
N PHE A 381 2.30 -11.81 22.12
CA PHE A 381 3.57 -12.54 22.07
C PHE A 381 4.32 -12.48 23.43
N LEU A 382 4.50 -11.29 24.00
CA LEU A 382 5.20 -11.12 25.29
C LEU A 382 4.45 -11.72 26.49
N ASN A 383 3.14 -11.92 26.37
CA ASN A 383 2.38 -12.63 27.40
C ASN A 383 2.70 -14.12 27.44
N GLU A 384 3.02 -14.70 26.27
CA GLU A 384 3.36 -16.14 26.13
C GLU A 384 4.86 -16.39 26.25
N HIS A 385 5.71 -15.44 25.84
CA HIS A 385 7.17 -15.55 25.80
C HIS A 385 7.83 -14.64 26.83
N LYS A 386 7.91 -15.09 28.09
CA LYS A 386 8.48 -14.33 29.21
C LYS A 386 9.99 -14.14 29.13
N GLU A 387 10.65 -14.92 28.31
CA GLU A 387 12.06 -14.80 27.97
C GLU A 387 12.37 -13.61 27.03
N PHE A 388 11.35 -12.94 26.49
CA PHE A 388 11.51 -11.76 25.66
C PHE A 388 11.05 -10.50 26.39
N SER A 389 11.77 -9.40 26.19
CA SER A 389 11.42 -8.06 26.64
C SER A 389 11.32 -7.09 25.46
N LEU A 390 10.42 -6.08 25.57
CA LEU A 390 10.30 -5.03 24.56
C LEU A 390 11.39 -3.98 24.78
N VAL A 391 12.29 -3.84 23.81
CA VAL A 391 13.33 -2.81 23.82
C VAL A 391 12.79 -1.49 23.28
N LYS A 392 12.11 -1.54 22.12
CA LYS A 392 11.60 -0.36 21.43
C LYS A 392 10.46 -0.75 20.50
N ASP A 393 9.46 0.12 20.38
CA ASP A 393 8.49 0.04 19.30
C ASP A 393 8.12 1.42 18.77
N LYS A 394 7.63 1.49 17.53
CA LYS A 394 7.18 2.74 16.92
C LYS A 394 6.18 2.50 15.79
N MET A 395 5.09 3.29 15.83
CA MET A 395 4.15 3.38 14.72
C MET A 395 4.47 4.63 13.88
N TYR A 396 4.71 4.43 12.59
CA TYR A 396 4.85 5.52 11.62
C TYR A 396 3.52 5.79 10.95
N PHE A 397 3.07 7.03 11.03
CA PHE A 397 1.84 7.48 10.38
C PHE A 397 2.14 8.14 9.04
N PRO A 398 1.30 7.92 8.01
CA PRO A 398 1.60 8.33 6.62
C PRO A 398 1.73 9.85 6.46
N TYR A 399 1.05 10.63 7.31
CA TYR A 399 1.05 12.10 7.24
C TYR A 399 2.32 12.76 7.80
N LYS A 400 3.23 12.01 8.40
CA LYS A 400 4.44 12.58 9.02
C LYS A 400 5.62 12.69 8.06
N LYS A 401 5.78 11.74 7.12
CA LYS A 401 6.98 11.65 6.29
C LYS A 401 6.66 11.12 4.88
N TYR A 402 6.15 11.97 4.00
CA TYR A 402 5.96 11.67 2.56
C TYR A 402 5.24 10.36 2.23
N GLY A 403 4.38 9.88 3.09
CA GLY A 403 3.71 8.61 2.94
C GLY A 403 4.50 7.44 3.52
N GLY A 404 3.91 6.26 3.39
CA GLY A 404 4.34 5.06 4.08
C GLY A 404 3.88 5.06 5.54
N SER A 405 3.36 3.92 5.94
CA SER A 405 2.94 3.68 7.32
C SER A 405 3.25 2.25 7.66
N TYR A 406 3.88 2.05 8.78
CA TYR A 406 4.09 0.73 9.33
C TYR A 406 4.47 0.83 10.80
N TYR A 407 4.50 -0.32 11.41
CA TYR A 407 4.93 -0.50 12.78
C TYR A 407 6.14 -1.40 12.83
N PHE A 408 7.10 -1.09 13.70
CA PHE A 408 8.15 -2.01 14.08
C PHE A 408 8.22 -2.16 15.60
N ALA A 409 8.68 -3.33 16.03
CA ALA A 409 9.06 -3.59 17.41
C ALA A 409 10.40 -4.36 17.43
N ILE A 410 11.23 -4.04 18.39
CA ILE A 410 12.50 -4.73 18.71
C ILE A 410 12.30 -5.41 20.05
N LEU A 411 12.43 -6.72 20.05
CA LEU A 411 12.35 -7.56 21.25
C LEU A 411 13.73 -8.17 21.51
N LYS A 412 14.16 -8.21 22.78
CA LYS A 412 15.39 -8.86 23.22
C LYS A 412 15.03 -10.18 23.92
N LYS A 413 15.70 -11.26 23.56
CA LYS A 413 15.66 -12.51 24.30
C LYS A 413 16.63 -12.44 25.46
N GLU A 414 16.15 -12.64 26.67
CA GLU A 414 17.00 -12.67 27.86
C GLU A 414 17.80 -13.97 27.93
N GLY A 415 19.03 -13.89 28.40
CA GLY A 415 19.87 -15.05 28.61
C GLY A 415 19.55 -15.74 29.96
N PRO A 416 19.99 -16.99 30.17
CA PRO A 416 19.66 -17.76 31.35
C PRO A 416 20.18 -17.17 32.68
N ASN A 417 20.96 -16.08 32.66
CA ASN A 417 21.54 -15.45 33.85
C ASN A 417 21.18 -13.95 34.00
N ASP A 418 20.22 -13.45 33.23
CA ASP A 418 19.76 -12.03 33.32
C ASP A 418 18.50 -11.89 34.19
#